data_940926765453d0a202de9aa05b32fda3
#
_entry.id   940926765453d0a202de9aa05b32fda3
#
_cell.length_a   1.000
_cell.length_b   1.000
_cell.length_c   1.000
_cell.angle_alpha   90.00
_cell.angle_beta   90.00
_cell.angle_gamma   90.00
#
_symmetry.space_group_name_H-M   'P 1'
#
loop_
_entity.id
_entity.type
_entity.pdbx_description
1 polymer ?
#
loop_
_entity_poly.entity_id
_entity_poly.type
_entity_poly.pdbx_seq_one_letter_code
_entity_poly.pdbx_strand_id
1 'polypeptide(L)'
;MAVSRSLSPALVLAAYREGIFPWPVRQGLVPWASPDPRAIFPLASARPWPRTVRRALKANLRVSFDEAFDDVMSACADRPGEGTWITPDILHTYSELHRLGWAHSVEVWHESTLAGGLYGIAMGALFAGESMFHRVSGASKMAFAACVARLRERRFVLFDVQVLTAHLSLLGCREIPRDEYRARVREALEQSARFG
;
A
#
# COMPACT_ATOMS: atom_id res chain seq x y z
N MET A 1 -12.54 18.63 -1.10
CA MET A 1 -12.60 17.20 -0.78
C MET A 1 -13.86 16.66 -1.43
N ALA A 2 -13.76 15.69 -2.35
CA ALA A 2 -14.93 15.05 -2.97
C ALA A 2 -15.49 14.01 -2.00
N VAL A 3 -16.80 13.71 -2.10
CA VAL A 3 -17.47 12.70 -1.27
C VAL A 3 -18.38 11.88 -2.17
N SER A 4 -18.35 10.54 -2.05
CA SER A 4 -19.28 9.64 -2.70
C SER A 4 -20.11 8.86 -1.66
N ARG A 5 -21.25 8.30 -2.06
CA ARG A 5 -22.11 7.45 -1.21
C ARG A 5 -21.88 5.96 -1.43
N SER A 6 -21.10 5.61 -2.42
CA SER A 6 -20.78 4.22 -2.74
C SER A 6 -19.31 4.10 -3.12
N LEU A 7 -18.77 2.92 -2.98
CA LEU A 7 -17.45 2.54 -3.43
C LEU A 7 -17.61 1.43 -4.50
N SER A 8 -16.83 1.51 -5.57
CA SER A 8 -16.76 0.47 -6.58
C SER A 8 -15.34 0.38 -7.15
N PRO A 9 -14.92 -0.76 -7.71
CA PRO A 9 -13.61 -0.88 -8.36
C PRO A 9 -13.34 0.21 -9.40
N ALA A 10 -14.32 0.49 -10.26
CA ALA A 10 -14.18 1.51 -11.30
C ALA A 10 -13.95 2.92 -10.72
N LEU A 11 -14.67 3.29 -9.66
CA LEU A 11 -14.51 4.58 -9.00
C LEU A 11 -13.15 4.68 -8.30
N VAL A 12 -12.71 3.61 -7.62
CA VAL A 12 -11.40 3.55 -6.98
C VAL A 12 -10.30 3.75 -8.02
N LEU A 13 -10.31 2.98 -9.11
CA LEU A 13 -9.31 3.08 -10.18
C LEU A 13 -9.31 4.47 -10.85
N ALA A 14 -10.49 5.06 -11.07
CA ALA A 14 -10.59 6.42 -11.62
C ALA A 14 -9.96 7.46 -10.68
N ALA A 15 -10.21 7.36 -9.37
CA ALA A 15 -9.65 8.27 -8.38
C ALA A 15 -8.11 8.15 -8.29
N TYR A 16 -7.56 6.93 -8.30
CA TYR A 16 -6.11 6.74 -8.24
C TYR A 16 -5.39 7.30 -9.47
N ARG A 17 -6.01 7.27 -10.66
CA ARG A 17 -5.47 7.95 -11.86
C ARG A 17 -5.29 9.45 -11.68
N GLU A 18 -6.13 10.06 -10.84
CA GLU A 18 -6.06 11.50 -10.50
C GLU A 18 -5.22 11.79 -9.25
N GLY A 19 -4.57 10.77 -8.67
CA GLY A 19 -3.80 10.90 -7.43
C GLY A 19 -4.66 11.09 -6.19
N ILE A 20 -5.91 10.60 -6.24
CA ILE A 20 -6.92 10.68 -5.17
C ILE A 20 -7.17 9.29 -4.61
N PHE A 21 -7.39 9.17 -3.31
CA PHE A 21 -7.67 7.89 -2.64
C PHE A 21 -8.79 8.04 -1.61
N PRO A 22 -9.51 6.94 -1.26
CA PRO A 22 -10.52 6.99 -0.23
C PRO A 22 -9.86 7.18 1.14
N TRP A 23 -10.32 8.19 1.89
CA TRP A 23 -9.91 8.45 3.28
C TRP A 23 -11.02 7.98 4.24
N PRO A 24 -10.73 7.80 5.55
CA PRO A 24 -11.63 7.12 6.48
C PRO A 24 -13.11 7.33 6.22
N VAL A 25 -13.79 6.21 6.00
CA VAL A 25 -15.23 6.19 5.71
C VAL A 25 -16.01 6.47 6.99
N ARG A 26 -16.87 7.47 6.96
CA ARG A 26 -17.94 7.62 7.95
C ARG A 26 -19.21 7.04 7.35
N GLN A 27 -20.05 6.40 8.19
CA GLN A 27 -21.28 5.69 7.78
C GLN A 27 -21.94 6.26 6.50
N GLY A 28 -21.90 5.48 5.40
CA GLY A 28 -22.52 5.82 4.13
C GLY A 28 -21.87 6.96 3.32
N LEU A 29 -20.70 7.46 3.73
CA LEU A 29 -19.96 8.50 3.00
C LEU A 29 -18.48 8.11 2.84
N VAL A 30 -17.98 8.19 1.62
CA VAL A 30 -16.56 7.95 1.28
C VAL A 30 -15.91 9.30 0.92
N PRO A 31 -15.21 9.95 1.85
CA PRO A 31 -14.38 11.09 1.54
C PRO A 31 -13.20 10.69 0.68
N TRP A 32 -12.83 11.53 -0.27
CA TRP A 32 -11.69 11.33 -1.17
C TRP A 32 -10.63 12.39 -0.90
N ALA A 33 -9.39 11.96 -0.72
CA ALA A 33 -8.28 12.82 -0.33
C ALA A 33 -7.17 12.87 -1.37
N SER A 34 -6.53 14.03 -1.47
CA SER A 34 -5.30 14.25 -2.22
C SER A 34 -4.44 15.22 -1.42
N PRO A 35 -3.68 14.72 -0.43
CA PRO A 35 -2.87 15.56 0.45
C PRO A 35 -1.77 16.30 -0.29
N ASP A 36 -1.38 17.45 0.27
CA ASP A 36 -0.24 18.23 -0.11
C ASP A 36 0.52 18.63 1.17
N PRO A 37 1.75 18.15 1.36
CA PRO A 37 2.54 17.29 0.47
C PRO A 37 2.06 15.83 0.41
N ARG A 38 2.54 15.08 -0.60
CA ARG A 38 2.28 13.65 -0.78
C ARG A 38 3.50 12.82 -0.41
N ALA A 39 3.30 11.75 0.35
CA ALA A 39 4.38 10.86 0.74
C ALA A 39 4.61 9.74 -0.28
N ILE A 40 5.87 9.50 -0.64
CA ILE A 40 6.32 8.44 -1.53
C ILE A 40 7.53 7.71 -0.96
N PHE A 41 7.76 6.46 -1.41
CA PHE A 41 9.05 5.80 -1.25
C PHE A 41 9.88 5.97 -2.54
N PRO A 42 11.12 6.49 -2.47
CA PRO A 42 11.97 6.73 -3.64
C PRO A 42 12.56 5.41 -4.17
N LEU A 43 11.88 4.73 -5.09
CA LEU A 43 12.29 3.43 -5.62
C LEU A 43 13.69 3.45 -6.27
N ALA A 44 14.08 4.56 -6.90
CA ALA A 44 15.41 4.73 -7.49
C ALA A 44 16.54 4.93 -6.46
N SER A 45 16.21 5.11 -5.16
CA SER A 45 17.21 5.35 -4.13
C SER A 45 18.07 4.11 -3.87
N ALA A 46 19.39 4.25 -3.98
CA ALA A 46 20.36 3.22 -3.60
C ALA A 46 20.72 3.24 -2.10
N ARG A 47 20.02 4.04 -1.28
CA ARG A 47 20.31 4.11 0.16
C ARG A 47 20.13 2.76 0.82
N PRO A 48 21.06 2.32 1.67
CA PRO A 48 20.92 1.06 2.40
C PRO A 48 19.75 1.14 3.38
N TRP A 49 19.10 -0.01 3.60
CA TRP A 49 18.03 -0.11 4.57
C TRP A 49 18.48 0.32 5.97
N PRO A 50 17.63 1.00 6.73
CA PRO A 50 17.87 1.30 8.16
C PRO A 50 18.19 0.03 8.95
N ARG A 51 18.93 0.18 10.06
CA ARG A 51 19.33 -0.97 10.89
C ARG A 51 18.16 -1.86 11.34
N THR A 52 17.01 -1.21 11.63
CA THR A 52 15.79 -1.93 12.05
C THR A 52 15.21 -2.81 10.95
N VAL A 53 15.23 -2.36 9.68
CA VAL A 53 14.82 -3.15 8.53
C VAL A 53 15.81 -4.28 8.27
N ARG A 54 17.12 -3.99 8.27
CA ARG A 54 18.17 -5.01 8.09
C ARG A 54 18.10 -6.12 9.16
N ARG A 55 17.70 -5.77 10.39
CA ARG A 55 17.46 -6.77 11.45
C ARG A 55 16.23 -7.61 11.15
N ALA A 56 15.13 -6.99 10.69
CA ALA A 56 13.90 -7.71 10.32
C ALA A 56 14.15 -8.71 9.18
N LEU A 57 14.95 -8.33 8.17
CA LEU A 57 15.30 -9.20 7.04
C LEU A 57 16.17 -10.43 7.42
N LYS A 58 16.73 -10.46 8.63
CA LYS A 58 17.47 -11.61 9.16
C LYS A 58 16.58 -12.60 9.95
N ALA A 59 15.32 -12.24 10.21
CA ALA A 59 14.38 -13.12 10.87
C ALA A 59 14.03 -14.32 9.97
N ASN A 60 13.85 -15.50 10.59
CA ASN A 60 13.43 -16.70 9.86
C ASN A 60 11.92 -16.64 9.58
N LEU A 61 11.53 -15.80 8.62
CA LEU A 61 10.16 -15.58 8.19
C LEU A 61 10.07 -15.77 6.68
N ARG A 62 9.01 -16.41 6.20
CA ARG A 62 8.74 -16.58 4.77
C ARG A 62 8.00 -15.36 4.23
N VAL A 63 8.31 -14.95 3.02
CA VAL A 63 7.57 -13.91 2.28
C VAL A 63 6.82 -14.56 1.12
N SER A 64 5.61 -14.12 0.87
CA SER A 64 4.83 -14.46 -0.33
C SER A 64 4.15 -13.21 -0.91
N PHE A 65 3.51 -13.39 -2.06
CA PHE A 65 2.77 -12.34 -2.77
C PHE A 65 1.46 -12.93 -3.26
N ASP A 66 0.36 -12.26 -2.96
CA ASP A 66 -0.99 -12.61 -3.41
C ASP A 66 -1.49 -14.02 -2.98
N GLU A 67 -0.89 -14.60 -1.92
CA GLU A 67 -1.34 -15.90 -1.38
C GLU A 67 -2.52 -15.76 -0.41
N ALA A 68 -2.66 -14.62 0.28
CA ALA A 68 -3.65 -14.43 1.34
C ALA A 68 -4.16 -12.98 1.42
N PHE A 69 -4.58 -12.41 0.29
CA PHE A 69 -4.97 -10.99 0.20
C PHE A 69 -6.06 -10.61 1.21
N ASP A 70 -7.14 -11.37 1.29
CA ASP A 70 -8.27 -11.09 2.18
C ASP A 70 -7.87 -11.20 3.67
N ASP A 71 -6.96 -12.12 4.01
CA ASP A 71 -6.42 -12.26 5.37
C ASP A 71 -5.53 -11.04 5.73
N VAL A 72 -4.72 -10.56 4.78
CA VAL A 72 -3.92 -9.34 4.97
C VAL A 72 -4.82 -8.14 5.19
N MET A 73 -5.86 -7.96 4.38
CA MET A 73 -6.82 -6.87 4.54
C MET A 73 -7.54 -6.94 5.88
N SER A 74 -8.03 -8.12 6.25
CA SER A 74 -8.72 -8.36 7.54
C SER A 74 -7.81 -8.03 8.71
N ALA A 75 -6.53 -8.46 8.65
CA ALA A 75 -5.54 -8.14 9.67
C ALA A 75 -5.17 -6.64 9.73
N CYS A 76 -5.20 -5.93 8.60
CA CYS A 76 -5.03 -4.47 8.58
C CYS A 76 -6.24 -3.73 9.17
N ALA A 77 -7.43 -4.32 9.05
CA ALA A 77 -8.68 -3.78 9.62
C ALA A 77 -8.77 -4.00 11.13
N ASP A 78 -8.14 -5.06 11.65
CA ASP A 78 -8.14 -5.41 13.07
C ASP A 78 -7.20 -4.50 13.88
N ARG A 79 -7.73 -3.39 14.39
CA ARG A 79 -7.02 -2.40 15.21
C ARG A 79 -7.74 -2.18 16.54
N PRO A 80 -7.51 -3.05 17.54
CA PRO A 80 -8.16 -2.93 18.84
C PRO A 80 -7.92 -1.54 19.47
N GLY A 81 -9.02 -0.85 19.82
CA GLY A 81 -8.96 0.45 20.51
C GLY A 81 -8.72 1.68 19.64
N GLU A 82 -8.25 1.55 18.40
CA GLU A 82 -7.94 2.70 17.53
C GLU A 82 -9.03 2.97 16.47
N GLY A 83 -9.91 1.99 16.24
CA GLY A 83 -10.83 2.01 15.11
C GLY A 83 -10.13 1.79 13.76
N THR A 84 -10.90 1.54 12.72
CA THR A 84 -10.36 1.32 11.38
C THR A 84 -11.16 2.09 10.34
N TRP A 85 -10.50 2.54 9.29
CA TRP A 85 -11.13 3.09 8.09
C TRP A 85 -11.49 1.97 7.09
N ILE A 86 -10.99 0.76 7.28
CA ILE A 86 -11.25 -0.40 6.43
C ILE A 86 -12.61 -0.97 6.83
N THR A 87 -13.66 -0.46 6.19
CA THR A 87 -15.05 -0.90 6.39
C THR A 87 -15.35 -2.15 5.58
N PRO A 88 -16.50 -2.83 5.83
CA PRO A 88 -16.95 -3.95 4.99
C PRO A 88 -17.02 -3.60 3.49
N ASP A 89 -17.45 -2.39 3.14
CA ASP A 89 -17.50 -1.94 1.74
C ASP A 89 -16.10 -1.83 1.12
N ILE A 90 -15.11 -1.36 1.90
CA ILE A 90 -13.71 -1.32 1.47
C ILE A 90 -13.17 -2.74 1.30
N LEU A 91 -13.38 -3.63 2.28
CA LEU A 91 -12.99 -5.04 2.17
C LEU A 91 -13.54 -5.66 0.90
N HIS A 92 -14.85 -5.55 0.68
CA HIS A 92 -15.51 -6.10 -0.51
C HIS A 92 -14.94 -5.53 -1.82
N THR A 93 -14.81 -4.19 -1.91
CA THR A 93 -14.34 -3.52 -3.13
C THR A 93 -12.89 -3.87 -3.46
N TYR A 94 -12.01 -3.94 -2.43
CA TYR A 94 -10.60 -4.25 -2.66
C TYR A 94 -10.36 -5.75 -2.91
N SER A 95 -11.16 -6.66 -2.33
CA SER A 95 -11.18 -8.08 -2.71
C SER A 95 -11.60 -8.27 -4.17
N GLU A 96 -12.56 -7.46 -4.66
CA GLU A 96 -12.93 -7.45 -6.07
C GLU A 96 -11.79 -6.90 -6.95
N LEU A 97 -11.13 -5.81 -6.54
CA LEU A 97 -9.95 -5.28 -7.22
C LEU A 97 -8.81 -6.29 -7.28
N HIS A 98 -8.62 -7.09 -6.24
CA HIS A 98 -7.63 -8.17 -6.24
C HIS A 98 -7.99 -9.26 -7.27
N ARG A 99 -9.24 -9.74 -7.29
CA ARG A 99 -9.69 -10.71 -8.30
C ARG A 99 -9.58 -10.19 -9.74
N LEU A 100 -9.67 -8.87 -9.94
CA LEU A 100 -9.46 -8.21 -11.22
C LEU A 100 -7.98 -7.94 -11.55
N GLY A 101 -7.04 -8.25 -10.64
CA GLY A 101 -5.61 -8.09 -10.83
C GLY A 101 -5.08 -6.65 -10.62
N TRP A 102 -5.84 -5.80 -9.90
CA TRP A 102 -5.44 -4.43 -9.59
C TRP A 102 -4.92 -4.25 -8.16
N ALA A 103 -5.41 -5.04 -7.20
CA ALA A 103 -4.95 -4.99 -5.84
C ALA A 103 -4.09 -6.21 -5.52
N HIS A 104 -3.03 -6.00 -4.74
CA HIS A 104 -2.01 -6.99 -4.44
C HIS A 104 -1.60 -6.95 -2.99
N SER A 105 -1.14 -8.09 -2.47
CA SER A 105 -0.64 -8.21 -1.10
C SER A 105 0.79 -8.75 -1.04
N VAL A 106 1.43 -8.45 0.06
CA VAL A 106 2.71 -9.02 0.48
C VAL A 106 2.51 -9.60 1.85
N GLU A 107 2.69 -10.90 2.00
CA GLU A 107 2.56 -11.62 3.25
C GLU A 107 3.92 -11.89 3.86
N VAL A 108 3.96 -11.89 5.18
CA VAL A 108 5.09 -12.38 5.97
C VAL A 108 4.58 -13.42 6.94
N TRP A 109 5.14 -14.62 6.87
CA TRP A 109 4.72 -15.80 7.61
C TRP A 109 5.76 -16.21 8.65
N HIS A 110 5.28 -16.57 9.81
CA HIS A 110 6.03 -17.33 10.82
C HIS A 110 5.43 -18.72 10.85
N GLU A 111 6.17 -19.70 10.33
CA GLU A 111 5.64 -21.05 10.04
C GLU A 111 4.42 -20.95 9.12
N SER A 112 3.23 -21.39 9.56
CA SER A 112 1.96 -21.33 8.84
C SER A 112 1.09 -20.13 9.24
N THR A 113 1.55 -19.28 10.16
CA THR A 113 0.76 -18.17 10.70
C THR A 113 1.17 -16.85 10.04
N LEU A 114 0.19 -16.05 9.63
CA LEU A 114 0.40 -14.72 9.07
C LEU A 114 0.93 -13.77 10.16
N ALA A 115 2.22 -13.44 10.07
CA ALA A 115 2.97 -12.63 11.05
C ALA A 115 2.94 -11.13 10.77
N GLY A 116 2.69 -10.75 9.52
CA GLY A 116 2.56 -9.37 9.05
C GLY A 116 2.31 -9.32 7.57
N GLY A 117 2.05 -8.13 7.06
CA GLY A 117 1.81 -7.93 5.63
C GLY A 117 1.46 -6.49 5.30
N LEU A 118 1.30 -6.25 4.02
CA LEU A 118 0.75 -5.01 3.47
C LEU A 118 -0.06 -5.33 2.21
N TYR A 119 -0.95 -4.43 1.84
CA TYR A 119 -1.63 -4.49 0.54
C TYR A 119 -1.64 -3.13 -0.14
N GLY A 120 -1.89 -3.12 -1.44
CA GLY A 120 -1.94 -1.91 -2.25
C GLY A 120 -2.51 -2.15 -3.63
N ILE A 121 -2.62 -1.06 -4.41
CA ILE A 121 -3.13 -1.04 -5.79
C ILE A 121 -1.97 -0.84 -6.75
N ALA A 122 -1.94 -1.63 -7.83
CA ALA A 122 -1.00 -1.51 -8.93
C ALA A 122 -1.70 -1.01 -10.20
N MET A 123 -1.19 0.05 -10.80
CA MET A 123 -1.74 0.62 -12.04
C MET A 123 -0.59 1.15 -12.91
N GLY A 124 -0.41 0.58 -14.11
CA GLY A 124 0.79 0.89 -14.89
C GLY A 124 2.04 0.60 -14.07
N ALA A 125 2.95 1.55 -13.93
CA ALA A 125 4.13 1.44 -13.07
C ALA A 125 3.99 2.19 -11.73
N LEU A 126 2.76 2.51 -11.30
CA LEU A 126 2.41 3.01 -9.97
C LEU A 126 2.01 1.85 -9.07
N PHE A 127 2.53 1.82 -7.84
CA PHE A 127 1.98 1.05 -6.74
C PHE A 127 1.59 2.01 -5.60
N ALA A 128 0.34 1.96 -5.16
CA ALA A 128 -0.16 2.71 -4.01
C ALA A 128 -0.34 1.75 -2.84
N GLY A 129 0.50 1.88 -1.79
CA GLY A 129 0.39 1.07 -0.58
C GLY A 129 -0.73 1.61 0.31
N GLU A 130 -1.66 0.77 0.72
CA GLU A 130 -2.86 1.15 1.45
C GLU A 130 -2.68 1.05 2.96
N SER A 131 -2.33 -0.11 3.42
CA SER A 131 -2.15 -0.39 4.83
C SER A 131 -1.16 -1.52 5.06
N MET A 132 -0.65 -1.58 6.28
CA MET A 132 0.22 -2.68 6.72
C MET A 132 -0.07 -3.01 8.18
N PHE A 133 0.22 -4.25 8.56
CA PHE A 133 0.10 -4.73 9.94
C PHE A 133 1.29 -5.61 10.33
N HIS A 134 1.44 -5.89 11.61
CA HIS A 134 2.34 -6.91 12.12
C HIS A 134 1.81 -7.49 13.42
N ARG A 135 1.97 -8.80 13.58
CA ARG A 135 1.77 -9.56 14.84
C ARG A 135 3.13 -9.95 15.43
N VAL A 136 4.13 -10.13 14.56
CA VAL A 136 5.53 -10.40 14.96
C VAL A 136 6.37 -9.17 14.71
N SER A 137 7.19 -8.78 15.68
CA SER A 137 8.04 -7.59 15.57
C SER A 137 8.94 -7.63 14.33
N GLY A 138 8.86 -6.58 13.53
CA GLY A 138 9.63 -6.45 12.29
C GLY A 138 8.93 -7.01 11.05
N ALA A 139 7.85 -7.79 11.16
CA ALA A 139 7.19 -8.38 9.99
C ALA A 139 6.66 -7.34 8.99
N SER A 140 6.07 -6.22 9.45
CA SER A 140 5.67 -5.13 8.54
C SER A 140 6.86 -4.47 7.83
N LYS A 141 8.02 -4.38 8.48
CA LYS A 141 9.25 -3.86 7.85
C LYS A 141 9.79 -4.82 6.80
N MET A 142 9.68 -6.13 7.06
CA MET A 142 10.03 -7.16 6.08
C MET A 142 9.08 -7.13 4.89
N ALA A 143 7.75 -7.05 5.12
CA ALA A 143 6.75 -6.90 4.06
C ALA A 143 7.03 -5.67 3.19
N PHE A 144 7.30 -4.51 3.81
CA PHE A 144 7.63 -3.28 3.09
C PHE A 144 8.92 -3.42 2.25
N ALA A 145 9.97 -4.01 2.81
CA ALA A 145 11.22 -4.23 2.08
C ALA A 145 11.05 -5.22 0.92
N ALA A 146 10.25 -6.28 1.11
CA ALA A 146 9.91 -7.24 0.07
C ALA A 146 9.07 -6.60 -1.04
N CYS A 147 8.10 -5.76 -0.68
CA CYS A 147 7.34 -4.95 -1.63
C CYS A 147 8.28 -4.08 -2.48
N VAL A 148 9.17 -3.31 -1.87
CA VAL A 148 10.15 -2.47 -2.58
C VAL A 148 11.03 -3.30 -3.52
N ALA A 149 11.49 -4.48 -3.09
CA ALA A 149 12.29 -5.38 -3.93
C ALA A 149 11.48 -5.84 -5.15
N ARG A 150 10.23 -6.29 -4.94
CA ARG A 150 9.32 -6.70 -6.02
C ARG A 150 9.02 -5.54 -6.98
N LEU A 151 8.73 -4.35 -6.48
CA LEU A 151 8.45 -3.18 -7.31
C LEU A 151 9.65 -2.81 -8.20
N ARG A 152 10.87 -2.88 -7.67
CA ARG A 152 12.11 -2.66 -8.44
C ARG A 152 12.33 -3.72 -9.51
N GLU A 153 12.19 -5.00 -9.14
CA GLU A 153 12.29 -6.14 -10.05
C GLU A 153 11.31 -6.00 -11.22
N ARG A 154 10.08 -5.60 -10.92
CA ARG A 154 8.99 -5.43 -11.87
C ARG A 154 8.94 -4.07 -12.55
N ARG A 155 9.98 -3.22 -12.35
CA ARG A 155 10.17 -1.91 -12.99
C ARG A 155 9.06 -0.90 -12.69
N PHE A 156 8.47 -0.95 -11.49
CA PHE A 156 7.64 0.14 -11.01
C PHE A 156 8.50 1.39 -10.80
N VAL A 157 7.93 2.57 -11.09
CA VAL A 157 8.66 3.85 -10.99
C VAL A 157 8.13 4.73 -9.87
N LEU A 158 6.91 4.49 -9.38
CA LEU A 158 6.28 5.25 -8.31
C LEU A 158 5.70 4.33 -7.25
N PHE A 159 6.17 4.49 -5.99
CA PHE A 159 5.58 3.87 -4.82
C PHE A 159 4.99 4.96 -3.92
N ASP A 160 3.69 5.11 -4.00
CA ASP A 160 2.88 6.03 -3.22
C ASP A 160 2.58 5.43 -1.84
N VAL A 161 2.74 6.21 -0.78
CA VAL A 161 2.40 5.83 0.60
C VAL A 161 1.48 6.88 1.25
N GLN A 162 0.87 7.73 0.44
CA GLN A 162 -0.14 8.75 0.72
C GLN A 162 0.31 9.82 1.73
N VAL A 163 0.43 9.50 3.01
CA VAL A 163 0.76 10.42 4.10
C VAL A 163 1.98 9.93 4.86
N LEU A 164 2.92 10.84 5.13
CA LEU A 164 4.14 10.50 5.87
C LEU A 164 3.84 10.34 7.36
N THR A 165 4.06 9.14 7.87
CA THR A 165 4.06 8.83 9.30
C THR A 165 5.49 8.70 9.83
N ALA A 166 5.68 8.78 11.14
CA ALA A 166 6.99 8.53 11.76
C ALA A 166 7.54 7.15 11.36
N HIS A 167 6.67 6.13 11.28
CA HIS A 167 7.06 4.80 10.85
C HIS A 167 7.55 4.77 9.38
N LEU A 168 6.82 5.38 8.46
CA LEU A 168 7.20 5.46 7.04
C LEU A 168 8.46 6.30 6.82
N SER A 169 8.64 7.38 7.59
CA SER A 169 9.89 8.16 7.58
C SER A 169 11.10 7.30 7.97
N LEU A 170 10.96 6.44 9.00
CA LEU A 170 12.01 5.49 9.39
C LEU A 170 12.29 4.41 8.31
N LEU A 171 11.34 4.13 7.44
CA LEU A 171 11.52 3.23 6.29
C LEU A 171 12.19 3.92 5.09
N GLY A 172 12.34 5.24 5.12
CA GLY A 172 12.97 6.05 4.07
C GLY A 172 12.00 6.72 3.11
N CYS A 173 10.71 6.75 3.44
CA CYS A 173 9.71 7.53 2.71
C CYS A 173 9.97 9.03 2.91
N ARG A 174 9.56 9.82 1.94
CA ARG A 174 9.67 11.27 1.94
C ARG A 174 8.47 11.92 1.29
N GLU A 175 8.28 13.20 1.58
CA GLU A 175 7.24 14.00 0.95
C GLU A 175 7.76 14.70 -0.30
N ILE A 176 6.84 14.88 -1.25
CA ILE A 176 7.01 15.72 -2.45
C ILE A 176 5.76 16.62 -2.61
N PRO A 177 5.86 17.75 -3.31
CA PRO A 177 4.68 18.55 -3.65
C PRO A 177 3.64 17.73 -4.43
N ARG A 178 2.35 17.96 -4.18
CA ARG A 178 1.25 17.25 -4.85
C ARG A 178 1.31 17.37 -6.37
N ASP A 179 1.71 18.51 -6.90
CA ASP A 179 1.78 18.69 -8.36
C ASP A 179 2.91 17.84 -8.98
N GLU A 180 4.05 17.72 -8.31
CA GLU A 180 5.12 16.78 -8.68
C GLU A 180 4.60 15.33 -8.62
N TYR A 181 3.89 14.97 -7.55
CA TYR A 181 3.29 13.64 -7.41
C TYR A 181 2.34 13.34 -8.57
N ARG A 182 1.42 14.26 -8.93
CA ARG A 182 0.48 14.08 -10.05
C ARG A 182 1.17 13.95 -11.40
N ALA A 183 2.27 14.67 -11.63
CA ALA A 183 3.09 14.50 -12.82
C ALA A 183 3.68 13.08 -12.88
N ARG A 184 4.24 12.59 -11.77
CA ARG A 184 4.79 11.22 -11.68
C ARG A 184 3.71 10.14 -11.83
N VAL A 185 2.47 10.36 -11.36
CA VAL A 185 1.34 9.45 -11.61
C VAL A 185 1.08 9.31 -13.10
N ARG A 186 0.98 10.43 -13.84
CA ARG A 186 0.78 10.40 -15.29
C ARG A 186 1.88 9.60 -16.00
N GLU A 187 3.14 9.88 -15.69
CA GLU A 187 4.30 9.16 -16.24
C GLU A 187 4.26 7.66 -15.92
N ALA A 188 3.88 7.29 -14.70
CA ALA A 188 3.78 5.89 -14.27
C ALA A 188 2.65 5.15 -14.98
N LEU A 189 1.52 5.82 -15.24
CA LEU A 189 0.37 5.22 -15.91
C LEU A 189 0.60 4.96 -17.41
N GLU A 190 1.53 5.67 -18.06
CA GLU A 190 1.95 5.44 -19.44
C GLU A 190 2.86 4.19 -19.58
N GLN A 191 3.41 3.70 -18.48
CA GLN A 191 4.29 2.54 -18.46
C GLN A 191 3.51 1.27 -18.13
N SER A 192 4.01 0.12 -18.62
CA SER A 192 3.43 -1.19 -18.35
C SER A 192 4.31 -1.94 -17.34
N ALA A 193 3.82 -2.14 -16.13
CA ALA A 193 4.41 -3.01 -15.13
C ALA A 193 3.33 -3.94 -14.55
N ARG A 194 3.72 -5.13 -14.10
CA ARG A 194 2.81 -6.10 -13.46
C ARG A 194 3.40 -6.54 -12.14
N PHE A 195 2.60 -6.56 -11.09
CA PHE A 195 3.03 -6.95 -9.75
C PHE A 195 3.19 -8.47 -9.61
N GLY A 196 2.26 -9.24 -10.16
CA GLY A 196 2.27 -10.71 -10.19
C GLY A 196 3.11 -11.31 -11.32
#